data_e950d61d56fc36ca7adf96cbbf25d482
#
_entry.id   e950d61d56fc36ca7adf96cbbf25d482
#
_cell.length_a   1.000
_cell.length_b   1.000
_cell.length_c   1.000
_cell.angle_alpha   90.00
_cell.angle_beta   90.00
_cell.angle_gamma   90.00
#
_symmetry.space_group_name_H-M   'P 1'
#
loop_
_entity.id
_entity.type
_entity.pdbx_description
1 polymer ?
#
loop_
_entity_poly.entity_id
_entity_poly.type
_entity_poly.pdbx_seq_one_letter_code
_entity_poly.pdbx_strand_id
1 'polypeptide(L)'
;MANVNNEIQYQPQVISAYPNAKDMCQRILGEAFFLRALCHFDLCRVYAQPYNYTSDASHLGVPILLKTPGPDDNVSRESVKKVYLQILADLERAADCFRGIESSGIYYASLQAVNALYSRVYLYMEDWNNALKYAKLAIGTGQLSQGDTYLNMYQDLSTTGEAIFRLNGIDQSGKLKAFYDASCVPADTLFK
;
A
#
# COMPACT_ATOMS: atom_id res chain seq x y z
N MET A 1 6.78 -8.72 1.10
CA MET A 1 7.89 -7.96 1.71
C MET A 1 9.27 -8.30 1.14
N ALA A 2 9.71 -9.56 1.10
CA ALA A 2 11.06 -9.92 0.63
C ALA A 2 11.39 -9.33 -0.75
N ASN A 3 10.56 -9.57 -1.77
CA ASN A 3 10.78 -9.03 -3.12
C ASN A 3 10.88 -7.51 -3.14
N VAL A 4 10.01 -6.83 -2.39
CA VAL A 4 9.99 -5.36 -2.28
C VAL A 4 11.29 -4.83 -1.66
N ASN A 5 11.78 -5.46 -0.59
CA ASN A 5 13.04 -5.09 0.04
C ASN A 5 14.24 -5.31 -0.88
N ASN A 6 14.24 -6.41 -1.65
CA ASN A 6 15.29 -6.69 -2.62
C ASN A 6 15.30 -5.63 -3.74
N GLU A 7 14.13 -5.22 -4.25
CA GLU A 7 14.03 -4.13 -5.23
C GLU A 7 14.64 -2.85 -4.67
N ILE A 8 14.26 -2.43 -3.47
CA ILE A 8 14.79 -1.22 -2.84
C ILE A 8 16.31 -1.31 -2.65
N GLN A 9 16.83 -2.47 -2.31
CA GLN A 9 18.27 -2.68 -2.06
C GLN A 9 19.09 -2.63 -3.35
N TYR A 10 18.62 -3.23 -4.44
CA TYR A 10 19.42 -3.44 -5.65
C TYR A 10 19.17 -2.41 -6.75
N GLN A 11 18.05 -1.70 -6.77
CA GLN A 11 17.74 -0.69 -7.79
C GLN A 11 18.81 0.40 -7.97
N PRO A 12 19.47 0.95 -6.93
CA PRO A 12 20.53 1.93 -7.13
C PRO A 12 21.70 1.40 -7.98
N GLN A 13 22.02 0.11 -7.85
CA GLN A 13 23.07 -0.54 -8.64
C GLN A 13 22.63 -0.71 -10.11
N VAL A 14 21.36 -1.08 -10.33
CA VAL A 14 20.77 -1.21 -11.68
C VAL A 14 20.76 0.16 -12.38
N ILE A 15 20.35 1.23 -11.71
CA ILE A 15 20.36 2.59 -12.26
C ILE A 15 21.78 3.01 -12.65
N SER A 16 22.77 2.68 -11.83
CA SER A 16 24.19 2.97 -12.12
C SER A 16 24.71 2.20 -13.34
N ALA A 17 24.30 0.93 -13.48
CA ALA A 17 24.71 0.09 -14.59
C ALA A 17 23.99 0.43 -15.92
N TYR A 18 22.74 0.90 -15.83
CA TYR A 18 21.88 1.16 -16.98
C TYR A 18 21.25 2.56 -16.92
N PRO A 19 22.02 3.65 -17.15
CA PRO A 19 21.51 5.03 -17.01
C PRO A 19 20.31 5.35 -17.90
N ASN A 20 20.20 4.70 -19.06
CA ASN A 20 19.08 4.89 -19.99
C ASN A 20 17.74 4.31 -19.47
N ALA A 21 17.78 3.43 -18.47
CA ALA A 21 16.61 2.87 -17.84
C ALA A 21 16.21 3.60 -16.54
N LYS A 22 16.82 4.75 -16.26
CA LYS A 22 16.68 5.48 -14.99
C LYS A 22 15.21 5.73 -14.62
N ASP A 23 14.41 6.25 -15.53
CA ASP A 23 13.00 6.60 -15.26
C ASP A 23 12.16 5.36 -14.96
N MET A 24 12.39 4.27 -15.69
CA MET A 24 11.75 2.98 -15.42
C MET A 24 12.15 2.43 -14.05
N CYS A 25 13.45 2.44 -13.74
CA CYS A 25 13.97 2.00 -12.45
C CYS A 25 13.44 2.86 -11.30
N GLN A 26 13.35 4.16 -11.51
CA GLN A 26 12.83 5.09 -10.52
C GLN A 26 11.33 4.84 -10.24
N ARG A 27 10.54 4.52 -11.27
CA ARG A 27 9.15 4.11 -11.10
C ARG A 27 9.03 2.81 -10.29
N ILE A 28 9.80 1.79 -10.64
CA ILE A 28 9.81 0.51 -9.91
C ILE A 28 10.20 0.72 -8.44
N LEU A 29 11.19 1.57 -8.19
CA LEU A 29 11.61 1.92 -6.83
C LEU A 29 10.49 2.62 -6.05
N GLY A 30 9.77 3.55 -6.68
CA GLY A 30 8.60 4.21 -6.11
C GLY A 30 7.48 3.22 -5.76
N GLU A 31 7.19 2.28 -6.66
CA GLU A 31 6.23 1.20 -6.41
C GLU A 31 6.66 0.30 -5.25
N ALA A 32 7.94 -0.03 -5.16
CA ALA A 32 8.48 -0.83 -4.06
C ALA A 32 8.32 -0.12 -2.70
N PHE A 33 8.64 1.16 -2.61
CA PHE A 33 8.41 1.95 -1.37
C PHE A 33 6.92 2.03 -1.02
N PHE A 34 6.06 2.31 -2.00
CA PHE A 34 4.61 2.34 -1.80
C PHE A 34 4.07 1.01 -1.28
N LEU A 35 4.44 -0.10 -1.90
CA LEU A 35 4.00 -1.44 -1.48
C LEU A 35 4.53 -1.80 -0.08
N ARG A 36 5.76 -1.41 0.27
CA ARG A 36 6.29 -1.64 1.61
C ARG A 36 5.52 -0.86 2.68
N ALA A 37 5.21 0.40 2.40
CA ALA A 37 4.35 1.22 3.25
C ALA A 37 2.97 0.60 3.43
N LEU A 38 2.32 0.19 2.34
CA LEU A 38 1.01 -0.45 2.36
C LEU A 38 1.02 -1.74 3.19
N CYS A 39 2.03 -2.61 2.98
CA CYS A 39 2.16 -3.84 3.74
C CYS A 39 2.35 -3.60 5.25
N HIS A 40 3.23 -2.67 5.65
CA HIS A 40 3.40 -2.35 7.08
C HIS A 40 2.13 -1.74 7.67
N PHE A 41 1.44 -0.88 6.92
CA PHE A 41 0.18 -0.28 7.35
C PHE A 41 -0.90 -1.34 7.59
N ASP A 42 -1.12 -2.24 6.62
CA ASP A 42 -2.13 -3.28 6.75
C ASP A 42 -1.79 -4.30 7.86
N LEU A 43 -0.51 -4.71 7.96
CA LEU A 43 -0.07 -5.57 9.06
C LEU A 43 -0.29 -4.91 10.43
N CYS A 44 0.03 -3.62 10.56
CA CYS A 44 -0.15 -2.90 11.81
C CYS A 44 -1.64 -2.78 12.18
N ARG A 45 -2.52 -2.53 11.20
CA ARG A 45 -3.98 -2.47 11.40
C ARG A 45 -4.59 -3.79 11.85
N VAL A 46 -4.04 -4.92 11.38
CA VAL A 46 -4.57 -6.26 11.68
C VAL A 46 -4.02 -6.81 12.98
N TYR A 47 -2.73 -6.57 13.29
CA TYR A 47 -2.02 -7.26 14.37
C TYR A 47 -1.62 -6.36 15.54
N ALA A 48 -1.90 -5.07 15.48
CA ALA A 48 -1.65 -4.13 16.57
C ALA A 48 -2.93 -3.45 17.04
N GLN A 49 -2.85 -2.79 18.21
CA GLN A 49 -3.90 -1.89 18.68
C GLN A 49 -3.88 -0.59 17.86
N PRO A 50 -5.01 0.16 17.81
CA PRO A 50 -5.09 1.44 17.12
C PRO A 50 -4.00 2.42 17.56
N TYR A 51 -3.62 3.35 16.65
CA TYR A 51 -2.53 4.32 16.90
C TYR A 51 -2.70 5.11 18.20
N ASN A 52 -3.92 5.48 18.54
CA ASN A 52 -4.28 6.26 19.74
C ASN A 52 -4.59 5.40 20.98
N TYR A 53 -4.30 4.09 20.95
CA TYR A 53 -4.51 3.20 22.11
C TYR A 53 -3.71 3.64 23.34
N THR A 54 -2.47 4.12 23.13
CA THR A 54 -1.71 4.89 24.15
C THR A 54 -1.50 6.30 23.63
N SER A 55 -1.41 7.29 24.51
CA SER A 55 -1.31 8.71 24.16
C SER A 55 -0.10 9.05 23.28
N ASP A 56 0.95 8.24 23.34
CA ASP A 56 2.21 8.41 22.61
C ASP A 56 2.46 7.33 21.54
N ALA A 57 1.50 6.42 21.33
CA ALA A 57 1.61 5.26 20.44
C ALA A 57 2.83 4.37 20.73
N SER A 58 3.24 4.25 22.00
CA SER A 58 4.41 3.46 22.44
C SER A 58 4.13 1.96 22.56
N HIS A 59 2.86 1.56 22.53
CA HIS A 59 2.46 0.15 22.59
C HIS A 59 2.98 -0.64 21.36
N LEU A 60 3.03 -1.98 21.51
CA LEU A 60 3.61 -2.87 20.50
C LEU A 60 2.81 -2.87 19.19
N GLY A 61 3.52 -2.55 18.12
CA GLY A 61 3.09 -2.64 16.73
C GLY A 61 3.46 -3.98 16.10
N VAL A 62 4.09 -3.93 14.94
CA VAL A 62 4.60 -5.08 14.17
C VAL A 62 6.10 -4.93 13.93
N PRO A 63 6.81 -5.99 13.52
CA PRO A 63 8.21 -5.87 13.10
C PRO A 63 8.34 -4.94 11.89
N ILE A 64 9.39 -4.10 11.88
CA ILE A 64 9.75 -3.28 10.73
C ILE A 64 10.79 -4.04 9.90
N LEU A 65 10.39 -4.51 8.72
CA LEU A 65 11.23 -5.29 7.83
C LEU A 65 11.76 -4.42 6.68
N LEU A 66 12.98 -3.90 6.82
CA LEU A 66 13.64 -3.07 5.80
C LEU A 66 14.58 -3.86 4.88
N LYS A 67 14.89 -5.08 5.25
CA LYS A 67 15.65 -6.06 4.47
C LYS A 67 14.96 -7.43 4.56
N THR A 68 15.28 -8.32 3.65
CA THR A 68 14.84 -9.70 3.74
C THR A 68 15.54 -10.37 4.92
N PRO A 69 14.80 -10.88 5.94
CA PRO A 69 15.41 -11.55 7.07
C PRO A 69 16.12 -12.84 6.64
N GLY A 70 17.28 -13.12 7.20
CA GLY A 70 17.92 -14.40 7.10
C GLY A 70 17.27 -15.46 8.01
N PRO A 71 17.65 -16.74 7.87
CA PRO A 71 17.05 -17.81 8.66
C PRO A 71 17.30 -17.67 10.17
N ASP A 72 18.39 -17.02 10.57
CA ASP A 72 18.77 -16.80 11.96
C ASP A 72 18.41 -15.40 12.51
N ASP A 73 17.81 -14.55 11.70
CA ASP A 73 17.42 -13.20 12.11
C ASP A 73 16.23 -13.27 13.09
N ASN A 74 16.43 -12.81 14.30
CA ASN A 74 15.35 -12.66 15.28
C ASN A 74 14.70 -11.29 15.14
N VAL A 75 13.48 -11.26 14.63
CA VAL A 75 12.74 -10.02 14.35
C VAL A 75 11.76 -9.75 15.48
N SER A 76 11.95 -8.66 16.20
CA SER A 76 11.06 -8.21 17.28
C SER A 76 10.03 -7.21 16.80
N ARG A 77 8.91 -7.10 17.53
CA ARG A 77 7.90 -6.06 17.32
C ARG A 77 8.45 -4.71 17.75
N GLU A 78 8.19 -3.69 16.96
CA GLU A 78 8.47 -2.30 17.27
C GLU A 78 7.22 -1.59 17.82
N SER A 79 7.37 -0.37 18.36
CA SER A 79 6.20 0.42 18.76
C SER A 79 5.36 0.84 17.54
N VAL A 80 4.05 1.00 17.74
CA VAL A 80 3.14 1.49 16.69
C VAL A 80 3.63 2.83 16.14
N LYS A 81 4.10 3.73 17.00
CA LYS A 81 4.71 5.00 16.59
C LYS A 81 5.83 4.82 15.57
N LYS A 82 6.79 3.92 15.85
CA LYS A 82 7.91 3.65 14.93
C LYS A 82 7.44 3.05 13.61
N VAL A 83 6.45 2.14 13.64
CA VAL A 83 5.88 1.56 12.43
C VAL A 83 5.24 2.65 11.56
N TYR A 84 4.44 3.55 12.14
CA TYR A 84 3.81 4.64 11.39
C TYR A 84 4.83 5.65 10.86
N LEU A 85 5.88 5.97 11.61
CA LEU A 85 6.98 6.80 11.11
C LEU A 85 7.69 6.15 9.91
N GLN A 86 7.90 4.84 9.94
CA GLN A 86 8.48 4.11 8.80
C GLN A 86 7.54 4.11 7.59
N ILE A 87 6.23 3.93 7.81
CA ILE A 87 5.23 4.02 6.73
C ILE A 87 5.28 5.39 6.06
N LEU A 88 5.29 6.46 6.85
CA LEU A 88 5.38 7.83 6.33
C LEU A 88 6.69 8.09 5.58
N ALA A 89 7.82 7.58 6.08
CA ALA A 89 9.12 7.69 5.41
C ALA A 89 9.15 6.95 4.07
N ASP A 90 8.54 5.76 4.00
CA ASP A 90 8.43 5.01 2.74
C ASP A 90 7.51 5.73 1.74
N LEU A 91 6.41 6.32 2.19
CA LEU A 91 5.52 7.11 1.33
C LEU A 91 6.20 8.38 0.80
N GLU A 92 7.03 9.04 1.61
CA GLU A 92 7.82 10.19 1.17
C GLU A 92 8.79 9.79 0.06
N ARG A 93 9.52 8.68 0.24
CA ARG A 93 10.40 8.13 -0.78
C ARG A 93 9.65 7.76 -2.06
N ALA A 94 8.49 7.13 -1.93
CA ALA A 94 7.63 6.81 -3.07
C ALA A 94 7.18 8.07 -3.82
N ALA A 95 6.74 9.11 -3.10
CA ALA A 95 6.33 10.38 -3.68
C ALA A 95 7.47 11.05 -4.47
N ASP A 96 8.70 11.05 -3.90
CA ASP A 96 9.88 11.59 -4.58
C ASP A 96 10.21 10.83 -5.87
N CYS A 97 10.07 9.50 -5.85
CA CYS A 97 10.28 8.67 -7.04
C CYS A 97 9.26 8.94 -8.14
N PHE A 98 8.00 9.23 -7.78
CA PHE A 98 6.94 9.51 -8.77
C PHE A 98 6.87 10.96 -9.22
N ARG A 99 7.71 11.85 -8.72
CA ARG A 99 7.69 13.27 -9.10
C ARG A 99 8.05 13.43 -10.58
N GLY A 100 7.10 13.95 -11.36
CA GLY A 100 7.26 14.14 -12.80
C GLY A 100 7.07 12.87 -13.63
N ILE A 101 6.68 11.76 -13.02
CA ILE A 101 6.38 10.52 -13.73
C ILE A 101 4.86 10.36 -13.86
N GLU A 102 4.38 10.16 -15.08
CA GLU A 102 2.96 9.91 -15.33
C GLU A 102 2.56 8.49 -14.87
N SER A 103 1.29 8.37 -14.43
CA SER A 103 0.72 7.08 -14.05
C SER A 103 0.63 6.14 -15.26
N SER A 104 1.04 4.89 -15.07
CA SER A 104 0.93 3.83 -16.08
C SER A 104 -0.41 3.09 -16.04
N GLY A 105 -1.37 3.56 -15.23
CA GLY A 105 -2.69 2.98 -15.05
C GLY A 105 -2.96 2.53 -13.62
N ILE A 106 -4.17 2.07 -13.37
CA ILE A 106 -4.68 1.77 -12.01
C ILE A 106 -4.03 0.56 -11.34
N TYR A 107 -3.34 -0.29 -12.09
CA TYR A 107 -2.63 -1.46 -11.55
C TYR A 107 -1.19 -1.16 -11.13
N TYR A 108 -0.75 0.08 -11.32
CA TYR A 108 0.57 0.58 -10.94
C TYR A 108 0.43 1.65 -9.87
N ALA A 109 1.35 1.68 -8.93
CA ALA A 109 1.38 2.77 -7.97
C ALA A 109 1.72 4.09 -8.67
N SER A 110 1.20 5.19 -8.14
CA SER A 110 1.38 6.54 -8.67
C SER A 110 1.44 7.56 -7.54
N LEU A 111 1.83 8.79 -7.83
CA LEU A 111 1.78 9.88 -6.85
C LEU A 111 0.36 10.06 -6.27
N GLN A 112 -0.67 9.85 -7.09
CA GLN A 112 -2.06 9.90 -6.64
C GLN A 112 -2.37 8.77 -5.63
N ALA A 113 -1.89 7.54 -5.89
CA ALA A 113 -2.04 6.42 -4.97
C ALA A 113 -1.28 6.63 -3.65
N VAL A 114 -0.08 7.23 -3.72
CA VAL A 114 0.69 7.63 -2.53
C VAL A 114 -0.09 8.64 -1.70
N ASN A 115 -0.67 9.68 -2.31
CA ASN A 115 -1.49 10.66 -1.61
C ASN A 115 -2.73 10.03 -0.97
N ALA A 116 -3.39 9.09 -1.65
CA ALA A 116 -4.52 8.36 -1.11
C ALA A 116 -4.12 7.53 0.13
N LEU A 117 -2.97 6.86 0.09
CA LEU A 117 -2.47 6.10 1.23
C LEU A 117 -2.03 7.03 2.38
N TYR A 118 -1.38 8.16 2.11
CA TYR A 118 -1.09 9.18 3.12
C TYR A 118 -2.36 9.64 3.84
N SER A 119 -3.43 9.95 3.09
CA SER A 119 -4.70 10.35 3.69
C SER A 119 -5.23 9.29 4.65
N ARG A 120 -5.19 8.00 4.27
CA ARG A 120 -5.62 6.88 5.12
C ARG A 120 -4.73 6.74 6.36
N VAL A 121 -3.41 6.82 6.22
CA VAL A 121 -2.46 6.72 7.34
C VAL A 121 -2.72 7.84 8.35
N TYR A 122 -2.83 9.09 7.90
CA TYR A 122 -3.12 10.22 8.78
C TYR A 122 -4.51 10.16 9.41
N LEU A 123 -5.50 9.60 8.71
CA LEU A 123 -6.82 9.34 9.26
C LEU A 123 -6.74 8.39 10.48
N TYR A 124 -5.96 7.32 10.37
CA TYR A 124 -5.75 6.37 11.47
C TYR A 124 -4.88 6.94 12.62
N MET A 125 -4.09 7.98 12.35
CA MET A 125 -3.34 8.75 13.35
C MET A 125 -4.21 9.84 14.01
N GLU A 126 -5.45 10.06 13.52
CA GLU A 126 -6.32 11.18 13.91
C GLU A 126 -5.74 12.56 13.61
N ASP A 127 -4.77 12.64 12.68
CA ASP A 127 -4.28 13.90 12.11
C ASP A 127 -5.19 14.36 10.97
N TRP A 128 -6.32 14.94 11.35
CA TRP A 128 -7.39 15.36 10.44
C TRP A 128 -6.91 16.36 9.38
N ASN A 129 -5.98 17.25 9.75
CA ASN A 129 -5.47 18.28 8.85
C ASN A 129 -4.66 17.66 7.72
N ASN A 130 -3.74 16.76 8.03
CA ASN A 130 -2.96 16.04 7.02
C ASN A 130 -3.83 15.05 6.25
N ALA A 131 -4.76 14.35 6.91
CA ALA A 131 -5.70 13.47 6.24
C ALA A 131 -6.50 14.22 5.15
N LEU A 132 -7.07 15.38 5.48
CA LEU A 132 -7.80 16.23 4.53
C LEU A 132 -6.91 16.77 3.41
N LYS A 133 -5.69 17.23 3.75
CA LYS A 133 -4.72 17.72 2.77
C LYS A 133 -4.42 16.67 1.70
N TYR A 134 -4.07 15.47 2.14
CA TYR A 134 -3.70 14.39 1.22
C TYR A 134 -4.91 13.78 0.49
N ALA A 135 -6.11 13.78 1.10
CA ALA A 135 -7.33 13.43 0.39
C ALA A 135 -7.60 14.36 -0.80
N LYS A 136 -7.47 15.67 -0.60
CA LYS A 136 -7.61 16.65 -1.68
C LYS A 136 -6.59 16.44 -2.80
N LEU A 137 -5.33 16.14 -2.46
CA LEU A 137 -4.28 15.82 -3.44
C LEU A 137 -4.57 14.51 -4.19
N ALA A 138 -5.14 13.51 -3.52
CA ALA A 138 -5.51 12.24 -4.12
C ALA A 138 -6.71 12.38 -5.08
N ILE A 139 -7.72 13.17 -4.73
CA ILE A 139 -8.88 13.42 -5.58
C ILE A 139 -8.47 14.25 -6.80
N GLY A 140 -7.63 15.26 -6.62
CA GLY A 140 -7.23 16.18 -7.68
C GLY A 140 -8.44 16.81 -8.38
N THR A 141 -8.55 16.62 -9.69
CA THR A 141 -9.70 17.03 -10.52
C THR A 141 -10.71 15.92 -10.75
N GLY A 142 -10.53 14.75 -10.10
CA GLY A 142 -11.41 13.60 -10.25
C GLY A 142 -12.82 13.89 -9.75
N GLN A 143 -13.78 13.21 -10.36
CA GLN A 143 -15.18 13.25 -9.95
C GLN A 143 -15.62 11.88 -9.48
N LEU A 144 -16.56 11.84 -8.53
CA LEU A 144 -17.12 10.61 -8.03
C LEU A 144 -18.00 9.96 -9.11
N SER A 145 -17.84 8.67 -9.28
CA SER A 145 -18.71 7.86 -10.13
C SER A 145 -20.11 7.76 -9.54
N GLN A 146 -21.16 7.87 -10.38
CA GLN A 146 -22.55 7.81 -9.96
C GLN A 146 -23.34 6.79 -10.80
N GLY A 147 -24.41 6.27 -10.22
CA GLY A 147 -25.32 5.34 -10.91
C GLY A 147 -24.63 4.11 -11.46
N ASP A 148 -24.92 3.79 -12.72
CA ASP A 148 -24.40 2.60 -13.40
C ASP A 148 -22.87 2.61 -13.52
N THR A 149 -22.24 3.78 -13.66
CA THR A 149 -20.78 3.91 -13.72
C THR A 149 -20.13 3.41 -12.41
N TYR A 150 -20.73 3.71 -11.26
CA TYR A 150 -20.28 3.21 -9.97
C TYR A 150 -20.43 1.69 -9.86
N LEU A 151 -21.58 1.15 -10.28
CA LEU A 151 -21.85 -0.30 -10.25
C LEU A 151 -20.91 -1.05 -11.20
N ASN A 152 -20.72 -0.56 -12.42
CA ASN A 152 -19.85 -1.16 -13.42
C ASN A 152 -18.38 -1.22 -12.99
N MET A 153 -17.93 -0.27 -12.18
CA MET A 153 -16.57 -0.28 -11.64
C MET A 153 -16.26 -1.56 -10.81
N TYR A 154 -17.28 -2.18 -10.20
CA TYR A 154 -17.13 -3.44 -9.44
C TYR A 154 -17.48 -4.67 -10.23
N GLN A 155 -18.31 -4.57 -11.27
CA GLN A 155 -18.77 -5.69 -12.09
C GLN A 155 -17.86 -5.93 -13.29
N ASP A 156 -17.34 -4.86 -13.88
CA ASP A 156 -16.47 -4.90 -15.05
C ASP A 156 -15.09 -4.33 -14.71
N LEU A 157 -14.08 -5.20 -14.69
CA LEU A 157 -12.70 -4.83 -14.39
C LEU A 157 -12.08 -3.91 -15.46
N SER A 158 -12.69 -3.80 -16.64
CA SER A 158 -12.28 -2.86 -17.68
C SER A 158 -12.69 -1.43 -17.34
N THR A 159 -13.71 -1.25 -16.50
CA THR A 159 -14.19 0.06 -16.07
C THR A 159 -13.36 0.56 -14.89
N THR A 160 -12.58 1.60 -15.10
CA THR A 160 -11.70 2.16 -14.06
C THR A 160 -12.45 3.06 -13.09
N GLY A 161 -13.44 3.83 -13.57
CA GLY A 161 -14.20 4.75 -12.75
C GLY A 161 -13.30 5.70 -11.94
N GLU A 162 -13.56 5.80 -10.63
CA GLU A 162 -12.76 6.59 -9.68
C GLU A 162 -11.63 5.79 -9.02
N ALA A 163 -11.32 4.58 -9.51
CA ALA A 163 -10.28 3.74 -8.93
C ALA A 163 -8.89 4.37 -9.12
N ILE A 164 -8.20 4.64 -8.02
CA ILE A 164 -6.85 5.21 -8.02
C ILE A 164 -5.79 4.10 -8.11
N PHE A 165 -6.00 3.00 -7.40
CA PHE A 165 -5.08 1.87 -7.38
C PHE A 165 -5.84 0.57 -7.14
N ARG A 166 -5.52 -0.47 -7.92
CA ARG A 166 -6.06 -1.83 -7.77
C ARG A 166 -4.93 -2.86 -7.77
N LEU A 167 -5.03 -3.83 -6.90
CA LEU A 167 -4.23 -5.04 -7.01
C LEU A 167 -4.84 -5.96 -8.08
N ASN A 168 -4.02 -6.39 -9.03
CA ASN A 168 -4.43 -7.36 -10.04
C ASN A 168 -4.47 -8.76 -9.42
N GLY A 169 -5.66 -9.18 -8.99
CA GLY A 169 -5.88 -10.46 -8.31
C GLY A 169 -6.69 -11.47 -9.12
N ILE A 170 -6.89 -11.26 -10.41
CA ILE A 170 -7.76 -12.10 -11.25
C ILE A 170 -7.37 -13.58 -11.13
N ASP A 171 -6.09 -13.91 -11.18
CA ASP A 171 -5.60 -15.28 -11.06
C ASP A 171 -5.67 -15.86 -9.64
N GLN A 172 -5.91 -15.02 -8.62
CA GLN A 172 -5.93 -15.42 -7.21
C GLN A 172 -7.35 -15.52 -6.63
N SER A 173 -8.35 -14.97 -7.29
CA SER A 173 -9.74 -14.96 -6.80
C SER A 173 -10.29 -16.36 -6.56
N GLY A 174 -10.00 -17.31 -7.47
CA GLY A 174 -10.40 -18.71 -7.33
C GLY A 174 -9.68 -19.43 -6.19
N LYS A 175 -8.44 -19.07 -5.87
CA LYS A 175 -7.66 -19.67 -4.76
C LYS A 175 -8.17 -19.23 -3.40
N LEU A 176 -8.55 -17.98 -3.23
CA LEU A 176 -9.16 -17.48 -2.01
C LEU A 176 -10.51 -18.17 -1.75
N LYS A 177 -11.36 -18.26 -2.76
CA LYS A 177 -12.63 -18.98 -2.68
C LYS A 177 -12.41 -20.44 -2.29
N ALA A 178 -11.50 -21.15 -2.98
CA ALA A 178 -11.19 -22.54 -2.69
C ALA A 178 -10.63 -22.75 -1.27
N PHE A 179 -9.84 -21.80 -0.76
CA PHE A 179 -9.33 -21.84 0.61
C PHE A 179 -10.46 -21.73 1.64
N TYR A 180 -11.40 -20.82 1.46
CA TYR A 180 -12.55 -20.66 2.36
C TYR A 180 -13.56 -21.79 2.22
N ASP A 181 -13.80 -22.29 1.00
CA ASP A 181 -14.71 -23.43 0.75
C ASP A 181 -14.14 -24.76 1.29
N ALA A 182 -12.81 -24.95 1.26
CA ALA A 182 -12.16 -26.20 1.65
C ALA A 182 -11.83 -26.31 3.13
N SER A 183 -11.70 -25.20 3.85
CA SER A 183 -10.99 -25.26 5.12
C SER A 183 -11.86 -25.19 6.37
N CYS A 184 -13.04 -24.58 6.40
CA CYS A 184 -13.69 -24.41 7.71
C CYS A 184 -15.19 -24.11 7.76
N VAL A 185 -15.82 -23.62 6.69
CA VAL A 185 -17.24 -23.25 6.76
C VAL A 185 -17.92 -23.59 5.43
N PRO A 186 -19.03 -24.32 5.45
CA PRO A 186 -19.85 -24.47 4.25
C PRO A 186 -20.22 -23.09 3.71
N ALA A 187 -19.95 -22.85 2.42
CA ALA A 187 -20.19 -21.55 1.76
C ALA A 187 -21.60 -21.00 2.00
N ASP A 188 -22.56 -21.88 2.24
CA ASP A 188 -23.97 -21.58 2.49
C ASP A 188 -24.25 -20.95 3.87
N THR A 189 -23.29 -20.96 4.79
CA THR A 189 -23.50 -20.43 6.17
C THR A 189 -22.92 -19.04 6.39
N LEU A 190 -22.07 -18.54 5.49
CA LEU A 190 -21.46 -17.22 5.59
C LEU A 190 -22.32 -16.06 5.08
N PHE A 191 -23.40 -16.36 4.33
CA PHE A 191 -24.23 -15.37 3.66
C PHE A 191 -25.75 -15.53 3.94
N LYS A 192 -26.10 -16.09 5.10
CA LYS A 192 -27.48 -16.06 5.60
C LYS A 192 -27.67 -15.00 6.65
#